data_0d0334f950872e6892c7984d944d56fb
#
_entry.id   0d0334f950872e6892c7984d944d56fb
#
_cell.length_a   1.000
_cell.length_b   1.000
_cell.length_c   1.000
_cell.angle_alpha   90.00
_cell.angle_beta   90.00
_cell.angle_gamma   90.00
#
_symmetry.space_group_name_H-M   'P 1'
#
loop_
_entity.id
_entity.type
_entity.pdbx_description
1 polymer ?
#
loop_
_entity_poly.entity_id
_entity_poly.type
_entity_poly.pdbx_seq_one_letter_code
_entity_poly.pdbx_strand_id
1 'polypeptide(L)'
;MLNFRRMRESDLHKVLDWRVKPDIAQFMLTEVAYDMERQRRWFERIDASPNDEYWIIESDRTPVGVLSLSEIDRTNRHATWGLYLGEKMNTPVGGMIPVYFYNYVFARADLNLHKLHGKVLENNTSMLRMHETCGYRQVGVHKDHVLRDGKFMDVYVVELLRDTWLAQARRFARHTAEFETRAAAGN
;
A
#
# COMPACT_ATOMS: atom_id res chain seq x y z
N MET A 1 -3.57 19.01 -3.80
CA MET A 1 -3.97 18.46 -2.49
C MET A 1 -4.11 16.95 -2.63
N LEU A 2 -3.56 16.16 -1.69
CA LEU A 2 -3.71 14.69 -1.69
C LEU A 2 -5.05 14.29 -1.06
N ASN A 3 -5.71 13.33 -1.68
CA ASN A 3 -6.93 12.69 -1.21
C ASN A 3 -6.85 11.18 -1.47
N PHE A 4 -7.51 10.38 -0.63
CA PHE A 4 -7.53 8.92 -0.72
C PHE A 4 -8.99 8.46 -0.71
N ARG A 5 -9.58 8.33 -1.90
CA ARG A 5 -10.94 7.83 -2.02
C ARG A 5 -10.99 6.33 -2.20
N ARG A 6 -12.04 5.69 -1.74
CA ARG A 6 -12.25 4.25 -1.94
C ARG A 6 -12.18 3.91 -3.43
N MET A 7 -11.52 2.78 -3.73
CA MET A 7 -11.53 2.22 -5.08
C MET A 7 -12.95 1.81 -5.46
N ARG A 8 -13.32 2.03 -6.72
CA ARG A 8 -14.63 1.74 -7.30
C ARG A 8 -14.46 0.88 -8.54
N GLU A 9 -15.51 0.20 -8.96
CA GLU A 9 -15.49 -0.60 -10.19
C GLU A 9 -15.06 0.20 -11.42
N SER A 10 -15.46 1.49 -11.50
CA SER A 10 -15.06 2.39 -12.58
C SER A 10 -13.55 2.65 -12.67
N ASP A 11 -12.77 2.32 -11.64
CA ASP A 11 -11.31 2.51 -11.63
C ASP A 11 -10.56 1.32 -12.22
N LEU A 12 -11.20 0.18 -12.39
CA LEU A 12 -10.53 -1.10 -12.64
C LEU A 12 -9.69 -1.11 -13.91
N HIS A 13 -10.15 -0.48 -15.00
CA HIS A 13 -9.37 -0.36 -16.21
C HIS A 13 -8.07 0.40 -15.95
N LYS A 14 -8.18 1.59 -15.34
CA LYS A 14 -7.01 2.42 -15.01
C LYS A 14 -6.04 1.72 -14.05
N VAL A 15 -6.56 1.05 -13.04
CA VAL A 15 -5.76 0.29 -12.07
C VAL A 15 -5.02 -0.86 -12.75
N LEU A 16 -5.67 -1.58 -13.66
CA LEU A 16 -5.03 -2.65 -14.43
C LEU A 16 -3.99 -2.10 -15.40
N ASP A 17 -4.31 -1.01 -16.14
CA ASP A 17 -3.35 -0.32 -17.00
C ASP A 17 -2.07 0.05 -16.25
N TRP A 18 -2.20 0.59 -15.05
CA TRP A 18 -1.04 0.90 -14.21
C TRP A 18 -0.29 -0.35 -13.78
N ARG A 19 -1.03 -1.37 -13.33
CA ARG A 19 -0.46 -2.58 -12.72
C ARG A 19 0.40 -3.40 -13.68
N VAL A 20 0.11 -3.34 -14.98
CA VAL A 20 0.86 -4.04 -16.02
C VAL A 20 2.00 -3.19 -16.62
N LYS A 21 2.12 -1.91 -16.27
CA LYS A 21 3.26 -1.08 -16.72
C LYS A 21 4.57 -1.71 -16.24
N PRO A 22 5.58 -1.88 -17.11
CA PRO A 22 6.87 -2.46 -16.73
C PRO A 22 7.52 -1.75 -15.54
N ASP A 23 7.42 -0.41 -15.48
CA ASP A 23 7.96 0.42 -14.41
C ASP A 23 7.36 0.11 -13.04
N ILE A 24 6.15 -0.45 -13.01
CA ILE A 24 5.45 -0.85 -11.78
C ILE A 24 5.60 -2.36 -11.56
N ALA A 25 5.32 -3.16 -12.59
CA ALA A 25 5.29 -4.62 -12.50
C ALA A 25 6.62 -5.19 -12.00
N GLN A 26 7.75 -4.60 -12.38
CA GLN A 26 9.09 -5.04 -11.95
C GLN A 26 9.30 -5.05 -10.43
N PHE A 27 8.54 -4.23 -9.68
CA PHE A 27 8.65 -4.14 -8.21
C PHE A 27 7.57 -4.92 -7.47
N MET A 28 6.65 -5.57 -8.20
CA MET A 28 5.56 -6.31 -7.59
C MET A 28 5.93 -7.77 -7.36
N LEU A 29 5.47 -8.35 -6.27
CA LEU A 29 5.71 -9.76 -5.94
C LEU A 29 5.01 -10.72 -6.92
N THR A 30 3.92 -10.28 -7.54
CA THR A 30 3.12 -11.09 -8.47
C THR A 30 3.07 -10.44 -9.84
N GLU A 31 3.08 -11.25 -10.88
CA GLU A 31 2.79 -10.80 -12.23
C GLU A 31 1.29 -10.89 -12.52
N VAL A 32 0.79 -9.92 -13.25
CA VAL A 32 -0.62 -9.83 -13.62
C VAL A 32 -0.72 -9.67 -15.12
N ALA A 33 -1.44 -10.58 -15.77
CA ALA A 33 -1.83 -10.42 -17.16
C ALA A 33 -2.92 -9.35 -17.29
N TYR A 34 -3.01 -8.71 -18.45
CA TYR A 34 -4.11 -7.81 -18.76
C TYR A 34 -5.40 -8.61 -19.01
N ASP A 35 -6.19 -8.78 -17.97
CA ASP A 35 -7.43 -9.56 -17.97
C ASP A 35 -8.47 -8.85 -17.08
N MET A 36 -9.43 -8.21 -17.75
CA MET A 36 -10.46 -7.43 -17.06
C MET A 36 -11.46 -8.30 -16.28
N GLU A 37 -11.69 -9.52 -16.71
CA GLU A 37 -12.60 -10.42 -15.99
C GLU A 37 -11.95 -10.88 -14.66
N ARG A 38 -10.67 -11.23 -14.71
CA ARG A 38 -9.88 -11.52 -13.51
C ARG A 38 -9.79 -10.30 -12.59
N GLN A 39 -9.66 -9.10 -13.17
CA GLN A 39 -9.63 -7.84 -12.42
C GLN A 39 -10.94 -7.56 -11.68
N ARG A 40 -12.10 -7.81 -12.31
CA ARG A 40 -13.42 -7.68 -11.66
C ARG A 40 -13.58 -8.68 -10.52
N ARG A 41 -13.28 -9.95 -10.73
CA ARG A 41 -13.32 -10.97 -9.66
C ARG A 41 -12.41 -10.63 -8.49
N TRP A 42 -11.23 -10.06 -8.76
CA TRP A 42 -10.35 -9.56 -7.72
C TRP A 42 -10.99 -8.42 -6.94
N PHE A 43 -11.59 -7.44 -7.62
CA PHE A 43 -12.26 -6.31 -6.99
C PHE A 43 -13.45 -6.74 -6.14
N GLU A 44 -14.33 -7.59 -6.65
CA GLU A 44 -15.46 -8.15 -5.91
C GLU A 44 -15.00 -8.81 -4.60
N ARG A 45 -13.91 -9.57 -4.65
CA ARG A 45 -13.33 -10.21 -3.47
C ARG A 45 -12.82 -9.21 -2.45
N ILE A 46 -12.06 -8.22 -2.86
CA ILE A 46 -11.51 -7.22 -1.93
C ILE A 46 -12.58 -6.26 -1.41
N ASP A 47 -13.58 -5.94 -2.22
CA ASP A 47 -14.67 -5.07 -1.80
C ASP A 47 -15.61 -5.76 -0.82
N ALA A 48 -15.83 -7.06 -0.94
CA ALA A 48 -16.57 -7.85 0.03
C ALA A 48 -15.78 -8.15 1.33
N SER A 49 -14.44 -8.09 1.28
CA SER A 49 -13.59 -8.46 2.41
C SER A 49 -13.60 -7.40 3.51
N PRO A 50 -13.86 -7.77 4.78
CA PRO A 50 -13.72 -6.86 5.92
C PRO A 50 -12.25 -6.60 6.29
N ASN A 51 -11.32 -7.36 5.71
CA ASN A 51 -9.90 -7.33 6.04
C ASN A 51 -9.05 -6.64 4.96
N ASP A 52 -9.73 -5.99 4.00
CA ASP A 52 -9.07 -5.30 2.89
C ASP A 52 -9.68 -3.90 2.68
N GLU A 53 -8.83 -2.92 2.56
CA GLU A 53 -9.19 -1.55 2.20
C GLU A 53 -8.28 -1.06 1.07
N TYR A 54 -8.88 -0.58 -0.02
CA TYR A 54 -8.16 -0.08 -1.18
C TYR A 54 -8.61 1.33 -1.52
N TRP A 55 -7.63 2.19 -1.77
CA TRP A 55 -7.86 3.58 -2.15
C TRP A 55 -7.20 3.91 -3.47
N ILE A 56 -7.86 4.76 -4.24
CA ILE A 56 -7.25 5.53 -5.31
C ILE A 56 -6.63 6.77 -4.67
N ILE A 57 -5.35 6.97 -4.93
CA ILE A 57 -4.64 8.17 -4.56
C ILE A 57 -4.96 9.23 -5.60
N GLU A 58 -5.44 10.37 -5.15
CA GLU A 58 -5.70 11.52 -6.01
C GLU A 58 -4.78 12.69 -5.65
N SER A 59 -4.21 13.31 -6.68
CA SER A 59 -3.54 14.61 -6.57
C SER A 59 -4.36 15.62 -7.34
N ASP A 60 -4.87 16.63 -6.63
CA ASP A 60 -5.73 17.66 -7.21
C ASP A 60 -6.89 17.08 -8.05
N ARG A 61 -7.58 16.08 -7.48
CA ARG A 61 -8.69 15.30 -8.06
C ARG A 61 -8.30 14.39 -9.24
N THR A 62 -7.03 14.29 -9.56
CA THR A 62 -6.56 13.39 -10.63
C THR A 62 -6.07 12.09 -10.00
N PRO A 63 -6.59 10.92 -10.40
CA PRO A 63 -6.09 9.62 -9.95
C PRO A 63 -4.64 9.42 -10.38
N VAL A 64 -3.77 9.09 -9.44
CA VAL A 64 -2.32 8.94 -9.68
C VAL A 64 -1.74 7.62 -9.21
N GLY A 65 -2.45 6.84 -8.41
CA GLY A 65 -1.94 5.58 -7.90
C GLY A 65 -2.94 4.84 -7.03
N VAL A 66 -2.46 3.76 -6.44
CA VAL A 66 -3.23 2.88 -5.55
C VAL A 66 -2.49 2.74 -4.23
N LEU A 67 -3.25 2.80 -3.14
CA LEU A 67 -2.83 2.47 -1.79
C LEU A 67 -3.73 1.37 -1.25
N SER A 68 -3.18 0.42 -0.53
CA SER A 68 -3.95 -0.66 0.09
C SER A 68 -3.52 -0.92 1.53
N LEU A 69 -4.48 -1.30 2.35
CA LEU A 69 -4.30 -1.98 3.63
C LEU A 69 -4.99 -3.33 3.50
N SER A 70 -4.29 -4.42 3.71
CA SER A 70 -4.79 -5.77 3.47
C SER A 70 -4.33 -6.75 4.54
N GLU A 71 -4.95 -7.93 4.56
CA GLU A 71 -4.66 -8.94 5.58
C GLU A 71 -4.82 -8.36 7.00
N ILE A 72 -5.83 -7.53 7.22
CA ILE A 72 -6.07 -6.90 8.51
C ILE A 72 -6.45 -7.98 9.52
N ASP A 73 -5.55 -8.27 10.45
CA ASP A 73 -5.78 -9.15 11.59
C ASP A 73 -6.10 -8.30 12.83
N ARG A 74 -7.39 -8.23 13.17
CA ARG A 74 -7.85 -7.45 14.33
C ARG A 74 -7.52 -8.11 15.65
N THR A 75 -7.35 -9.43 15.67
CA THR A 75 -7.00 -10.19 16.89
C THR A 75 -5.55 -9.94 17.25
N ASN A 76 -4.65 -10.10 16.30
CA ASN A 76 -3.21 -9.90 16.49
C ASN A 76 -2.77 -8.46 16.20
N ARG A 77 -3.68 -7.60 15.72
CA ARG A 77 -3.51 -6.16 15.52
C ARG A 77 -2.40 -5.81 14.54
N HIS A 78 -2.33 -6.51 13.43
CA HIS A 78 -1.39 -6.23 12.35
C HIS A 78 -2.06 -6.26 10.98
N ALA A 79 -1.38 -5.69 9.99
CA ALA A 79 -1.82 -5.69 8.60
C ALA A 79 -0.63 -5.57 7.67
N THR A 80 -0.84 -5.92 6.39
CA THR A 80 0.07 -5.54 5.31
C THR A 80 -0.45 -4.28 4.60
N TRP A 81 0.41 -3.64 3.83
CA TRP A 81 0.02 -2.53 3.00
C TRP A 81 0.79 -2.52 1.68
N GLY A 82 0.26 -1.84 0.70
CA GLY A 82 0.87 -1.71 -0.61
C GLY A 82 0.64 -0.33 -1.21
N LEU A 83 1.60 0.13 -2.01
CA LEU A 83 1.58 1.40 -2.70
C LEU A 83 2.21 1.26 -4.08
N TYR A 84 1.56 1.81 -5.10
CA TYR A 84 2.22 2.15 -6.35
C TYR A 84 1.61 3.40 -6.99
N LEU A 85 2.45 4.13 -7.71
CA LEU A 85 2.05 5.31 -8.46
C LEU A 85 2.01 4.95 -9.94
N GLY A 86 0.85 5.07 -10.55
CA GLY A 86 0.61 4.80 -11.95
C GLY A 86 0.88 6.00 -12.85
N GLU A 87 0.90 7.19 -12.26
CA GLU A 87 1.19 8.46 -12.94
C GLU A 87 2.36 9.18 -12.27
N LYS A 88 3.04 10.00 -13.05
CA LYS A 88 4.13 10.84 -12.53
C LYS A 88 3.57 11.89 -11.56
N MET A 89 4.17 11.97 -10.40
CA MET A 89 3.88 13.00 -9.41
C MET A 89 5.11 13.84 -9.15
N ASN A 90 4.91 15.03 -8.59
CA ASN A 90 6.01 15.77 -7.98
C ASN A 90 6.68 14.87 -6.92
N THR A 91 7.95 14.55 -7.13
CA THR A 91 8.72 13.57 -6.34
C THR A 91 8.63 13.79 -4.83
N PRO A 92 8.76 15.03 -4.28
CA PRO A 92 8.62 15.24 -2.85
C PRO A 92 7.27 14.82 -2.29
N VAL A 93 6.18 15.08 -3.02
CA VAL A 93 4.81 14.73 -2.59
C VAL A 93 4.60 13.23 -2.67
N GLY A 94 5.00 12.60 -3.79
CA GLY A 94 4.87 11.15 -3.99
C GLY A 94 5.62 10.35 -2.93
N GLY A 95 6.83 10.77 -2.57
CA GLY A 95 7.64 10.13 -1.53
C GLY A 95 7.08 10.25 -0.11
N MET A 96 6.16 11.21 0.11
CA MET A 96 5.53 11.42 1.42
C MET A 96 4.21 10.65 1.61
N ILE A 97 3.65 10.03 0.57
CA ILE A 97 2.39 9.27 0.68
C ILE A 97 2.39 8.26 1.82
N PRO A 98 3.45 7.46 2.04
CA PRO A 98 3.49 6.54 3.17
C PRO A 98 3.32 7.23 4.53
N VAL A 99 3.83 8.44 4.68
CA VAL A 99 3.72 9.22 5.94
C VAL A 99 2.27 9.61 6.22
N TYR A 100 1.52 10.06 5.22
CA TYR A 100 0.08 10.33 5.35
C TYR A 100 -0.67 9.06 5.77
N PHE A 101 -0.32 7.93 5.14
CA PHE A 101 -0.94 6.66 5.45
C PHE A 101 -0.64 6.19 6.88
N TYR A 102 0.61 6.28 7.35
CA TYR A 102 0.96 5.84 8.70
C TYR A 102 0.28 6.72 9.76
N ASN A 103 0.20 8.03 9.54
CA ASN A 103 -0.54 8.92 10.42
C ASN A 103 -2.02 8.53 10.50
N TYR A 104 -2.63 8.22 9.36
CA TYR A 104 -4.02 7.79 9.30
C TYR A 104 -4.23 6.43 9.98
N VAL A 105 -3.50 5.40 9.56
CA VAL A 105 -3.79 4.03 9.97
C VAL A 105 -3.51 3.77 11.45
N PHE A 106 -2.44 4.35 12.01
CA PHE A 106 -2.12 4.18 13.43
C PHE A 106 -3.00 5.05 14.35
N ALA A 107 -3.71 6.05 13.82
CA ALA A 107 -4.69 6.83 14.57
C ALA A 107 -6.08 6.16 14.61
N ARG A 108 -6.34 5.15 13.78
CA ARG A 108 -7.64 4.47 13.69
C ARG A 108 -7.90 3.58 14.90
N ALA A 109 -8.86 4.00 15.74
CA ALA A 109 -9.26 3.25 16.93
C ALA A 109 -9.97 1.91 16.60
N ASP A 110 -10.73 1.87 15.48
CA ASP A 110 -11.44 0.68 15.01
C ASP A 110 -10.52 -0.45 14.56
N LEU A 111 -9.32 -0.13 14.08
CA LEU A 111 -8.29 -1.11 13.71
C LEU A 111 -7.33 -1.38 14.87
N ASN A 112 -7.02 -0.36 15.65
CA ASN A 112 -6.09 -0.41 16.78
C ASN A 112 -4.80 -1.20 16.46
N LEU A 113 -4.23 -0.98 15.28
CA LEU A 113 -3.08 -1.73 14.82
C LEU A 113 -1.86 -1.50 15.71
N HIS A 114 -1.18 -2.58 16.02
CA HIS A 114 0.11 -2.58 16.71
C HIS A 114 1.27 -2.56 15.71
N LYS A 115 1.06 -3.16 14.53
CA LYS A 115 2.13 -3.38 13.56
C LYS A 115 1.63 -3.33 12.12
N LEU A 116 2.44 -2.70 11.26
CA LEU A 116 2.43 -2.92 9.81
C LEU A 116 3.60 -3.81 9.43
N HIS A 117 3.40 -4.72 8.49
CA HIS A 117 4.47 -5.53 7.92
C HIS A 117 4.35 -5.58 6.40
N GLY A 118 5.42 -5.99 5.75
CA GLY A 118 5.42 -6.07 4.30
C GLY A 118 6.58 -6.89 3.75
N LYS A 119 6.50 -7.12 2.45
CA LYS A 119 7.51 -7.81 1.67
C LYS A 119 7.95 -6.92 0.52
N VAL A 120 9.25 -6.79 0.30
CA VAL A 120 9.84 -5.92 -0.73
C VAL A 120 10.83 -6.71 -1.55
N LEU A 121 10.70 -6.68 -2.88
CA LEU A 121 11.68 -7.25 -3.79
C LEU A 121 13.03 -6.54 -3.66
N GLU A 122 14.13 -7.28 -3.77
CA GLU A 122 15.50 -6.77 -3.62
C GLU A 122 15.84 -5.60 -4.55
N ASN A 123 15.25 -5.57 -5.75
CA ASN A 123 15.47 -4.50 -6.72
C ASN A 123 14.72 -3.19 -6.37
N ASN A 124 13.77 -3.22 -5.44
CA ASN A 124 13.03 -2.03 -5.01
C ASN A 124 13.77 -1.26 -3.91
N THR A 125 14.99 -0.85 -4.21
CA THR A 125 15.89 -0.17 -3.26
C THR A 125 15.31 1.16 -2.75
N SER A 126 14.51 1.84 -3.56
CA SER A 126 13.84 3.08 -3.16
C SER A 126 12.82 2.83 -2.04
N MET A 127 12.04 1.76 -2.14
CA MET A 127 11.08 1.38 -1.11
C MET A 127 11.78 0.92 0.17
N LEU A 128 12.87 0.15 0.06
CA LEU A 128 13.66 -0.27 1.22
C LEU A 128 14.22 0.94 1.98
N ARG A 129 14.80 1.93 1.30
CA ARG A 129 15.30 3.18 1.92
C ARG A 129 14.18 3.99 2.57
N MET A 130 13.03 4.09 1.91
CA MET A 130 11.87 4.77 2.47
C MET A 130 11.40 4.08 3.76
N HIS A 131 11.31 2.76 3.77
CA HIS A 131 10.97 1.98 4.95
C HIS A 131 11.94 2.26 6.11
N GLU A 132 13.24 2.20 5.86
CA GLU A 132 14.27 2.51 6.86
C GLU A 132 14.09 3.94 7.41
N THR A 133 13.89 4.93 6.55
CA THR A 133 13.65 6.33 6.93
C THR A 133 12.41 6.50 7.81
N CYS A 134 11.37 5.69 7.59
CA CYS A 134 10.13 5.70 8.37
C CYS A 134 10.21 4.84 9.65
N GLY A 135 11.35 4.23 9.94
CA GLY A 135 11.57 3.45 11.16
C GLY A 135 11.17 1.98 11.06
N TYR A 136 10.99 1.47 9.84
CA TYR A 136 10.87 0.02 9.64
C TYR A 136 12.17 -0.68 10.00
N ARG A 137 12.05 -1.86 10.53
CA ARG A 137 13.16 -2.80 10.66
C ARG A 137 13.03 -3.94 9.68
N GLN A 138 14.13 -4.41 9.14
CA GLN A 138 14.20 -5.66 8.41
C GLN A 138 14.23 -6.81 9.42
N VAL A 139 13.32 -7.76 9.25
CA VAL A 139 13.19 -8.91 10.16
C VAL A 139 13.63 -10.21 9.54
N GLY A 140 13.84 -10.22 8.22
CA GLY A 140 14.34 -11.39 7.51
C GLY A 140 14.49 -11.17 6.01
N VAL A 141 15.02 -12.20 5.35
CA VAL A 141 15.10 -12.28 3.89
C VAL A 141 14.69 -13.69 3.47
N HIS A 142 13.73 -13.77 2.56
CA HIS A 142 13.47 -14.99 1.82
C HIS A 142 14.41 -15.03 0.63
N LYS A 143 15.37 -15.94 0.64
CA LYS A 143 16.32 -16.14 -0.46
C LYS A 143 15.64 -16.84 -1.64
N ASP A 144 15.99 -16.41 -2.86
CA ASP A 144 15.52 -17.04 -4.10
C ASP A 144 14.00 -17.25 -4.15
N HIS A 145 13.24 -16.26 -3.70
CA HIS A 145 11.81 -16.39 -3.40
C HIS A 145 10.88 -16.11 -4.58
N VAL A 146 11.28 -15.24 -5.49
CA VAL A 146 10.50 -14.88 -6.68
C VAL A 146 11.31 -15.18 -7.92
N LEU A 147 10.76 -16.01 -8.81
CA LEU A 147 11.34 -16.26 -10.14
C LEU A 147 10.77 -15.23 -11.12
N ARG A 148 11.66 -14.47 -11.78
CA ARG A 148 11.29 -13.51 -12.81
C ARG A 148 12.31 -13.52 -13.93
N ASP A 149 11.85 -13.65 -15.17
CA ASP A 149 12.70 -13.69 -16.36
C ASP A 149 13.86 -14.70 -16.23
N GLY A 150 13.59 -15.86 -15.63
CA GLY A 150 14.58 -16.92 -15.41
C GLY A 150 15.57 -16.66 -14.28
N LYS A 151 15.44 -15.55 -13.52
CA LYS A 151 16.30 -15.21 -12.40
C LYS A 151 15.51 -15.24 -11.09
N PHE A 152 16.07 -15.90 -10.08
CA PHE A 152 15.55 -15.84 -8.72
C PHE A 152 15.93 -14.51 -8.04
N MET A 153 14.99 -13.96 -7.30
CA MET A 153 15.13 -12.70 -6.58
C MET A 153 14.80 -12.89 -5.10
N ASP A 154 15.55 -12.20 -4.26
CA ASP A 154 15.30 -12.16 -2.83
C ASP A 154 14.11 -11.26 -2.47
N VAL A 155 13.45 -11.60 -1.37
CA VAL A 155 12.36 -10.78 -0.80
C VAL A 155 12.70 -10.43 0.63
N TYR A 156 12.82 -9.13 0.89
CA TYR A 156 13.04 -8.58 2.22
C TYR A 156 11.72 -8.51 2.99
N VAL A 157 11.73 -9.00 4.22
CA VAL A 157 10.60 -8.90 5.16
C VAL A 157 10.86 -7.75 6.11
N VAL A 158 9.91 -6.82 6.16
CA VAL A 158 10.04 -5.57 6.92
C VAL A 158 8.82 -5.35 7.81
N GLU A 159 9.01 -4.68 8.94
CA GLU A 159 7.90 -4.32 9.83
C GLU A 159 8.10 -2.98 10.51
N LEU A 160 6.98 -2.28 10.77
CA LEU A 160 6.91 -1.03 11.53
C LEU A 160 5.98 -1.22 12.72
N LEU A 161 6.50 -1.02 13.91
CA LEU A 161 5.69 -0.99 15.12
C LEU A 161 5.03 0.39 15.28
N ARG A 162 3.79 0.41 15.77
CA ARG A 162 3.06 1.63 16.08
C ARG A 162 3.88 2.58 16.98
N ASP A 163 4.48 2.05 18.05
CA ASP A 163 5.22 2.87 18.99
C ASP A 163 6.48 3.49 18.37
N THR A 164 7.15 2.76 17.47
CA THR A 164 8.27 3.28 16.67
C THR A 164 7.81 4.45 15.80
N TRP A 165 6.65 4.33 15.16
CA TRP A 165 6.08 5.42 14.36
C TRP A 165 5.70 6.62 15.24
N LEU A 166 4.98 6.39 16.34
CA LEU A 166 4.52 7.45 17.23
C LEU A 166 5.67 8.24 17.87
N ALA A 167 6.80 7.61 18.15
CA ALA A 167 7.99 8.27 18.68
C ALA A 167 8.53 9.37 17.74
N GLN A 168 8.32 9.24 16.45
CA GLN A 168 8.75 10.24 15.44
C GLN A 168 7.60 11.02 14.79
N ALA A 169 6.35 10.67 15.06
CA ALA A 169 5.17 11.22 14.38
C ALA A 169 5.05 12.75 14.47
N ARG A 170 5.59 13.36 15.54
CA ARG A 170 5.60 14.84 15.69
C ARG A 170 6.29 15.53 14.50
N ARG A 171 7.32 14.93 13.89
CA ARG A 171 8.01 15.46 12.72
C ARG A 171 7.10 15.54 11.50
N PHE A 172 6.06 14.70 11.48
CA PHE A 172 5.16 14.49 10.36
C PHE A 172 3.71 14.88 10.65
N ALA A 173 3.45 15.54 11.78
CA ALA A 173 2.10 15.86 12.25
C ALA A 173 1.24 16.66 11.25
N ARG A 174 1.87 17.45 10.37
CA ARG A 174 1.19 18.23 9.33
C ARG A 174 0.80 17.42 8.09
N HIS A 175 1.29 16.16 7.96
CA HIS A 175 0.98 15.31 6.81
C HIS A 175 -0.32 14.53 7.10
N THR A 176 -1.43 15.25 7.00
CA THR A 176 -2.78 14.70 7.14
C THR A 176 -3.52 14.82 5.82
N ALA A 177 -4.36 13.86 5.51
CA ALA A 177 -5.23 13.85 4.34
C ALA A 177 -6.55 13.15 4.68
N GLU A 178 -7.55 13.37 3.85
CA GLU A 178 -8.81 12.66 3.97
C GLU A 178 -8.69 11.27 3.35
N PHE A 179 -9.17 10.28 4.09
CA PHE A 179 -9.32 8.90 3.65
C PHE A 179 -10.81 8.55 3.68
N GLU A 180 -11.36 8.27 2.52
CA GLU A 180 -12.74 7.78 2.42
C GLU A 180 -12.81 6.40 3.09
N THR A 181 -13.65 6.26 4.10
CA THR A 181 -13.90 5.00 4.82
C THR A 181 -15.08 4.28 4.19
N ARG A 182 -15.19 2.96 4.41
CA ARG A 182 -16.40 2.22 4.08
C ARG A 182 -17.54 2.79 4.92
N ALA A 183 -18.67 3.16 4.29
CA ALA A 183 -19.87 3.50 5.04
C ALA A 183 -20.19 2.34 6.00
N ALA A 184 -20.44 2.65 7.28
CA ALA A 184 -20.91 1.64 8.20
C ALA A 184 -22.15 0.99 7.56
N ALA A 185 -22.12 -0.33 7.36
CA ALA A 185 -23.31 -1.05 6.95
C ALA A 185 -24.37 -0.74 8.01
N GLY A 186 -25.42 0.00 7.61
CA GLY A 186 -26.51 0.31 8.52
C GLY A 186 -27.06 -0.99 9.10
N ASN A 187 -27.13 -1.03 10.41
CA ASN A 187 -27.86 -2.07 11.14
C ASN A 187 -29.32 -2.10 10.71
#